data_45524e7a83dd6fa2d4533957689a72f8
#
_entry.id   45524e7a83dd6fa2d4533957689a72f8
#
_cell.length_a   1.000
_cell.length_b   1.000
_cell.length_c   1.000
_cell.angle_alpha   90.00
_cell.angle_beta   90.00
_cell.angle_gamma   90.00
#
_symmetry.space_group_name_H-M   'P 1'
#
loop_
_entity.id
_entity.type
_entity.pdbx_description
1 polymer ?
#
loop_
_entity_poly.entity_id
_entity_poly.type
_entity_poly.pdbx_seq_one_letter_code
_entity_poly.pdbx_strand_id
1 'polypeptide(L)'
;MRIEAVEKMGYYPTPPATEATFADYINAGKGNLIRLLDPCAGEGVALKRLADALAAQGARTLTYGVEAQERRAEQAATALDHVISADLFCTRITPHAFQVALLNPPYDFDTTDVDSKNKSERHEYRFLQRITPLLAPDGLLIYVIPIASLTRDVAEYLCRHYYQVSAYKIPQVEYAQFRQVVVFAKRSKTESSNWEHAYDLFKSAQDTVWLDALGDDAEAATERAALLGRKRKAISYLDEETPSNLTQWLRVYAKGDPREKVVFRQDAIHPEQAIDLYTQSGVHTTFEWRDLVEPKKSYQITPPAPLKTGHIAGVMASGQIGVTQI
;
A
#
# COMPACT_ATOMS: atom_id res chain seq x y z
N MET A 1 10.38 28.06 -8.34
CA MET A 1 10.76 27.44 -7.05
C MET A 1 10.95 25.96 -7.35
N ARG A 2 12.17 25.45 -7.29
CA ARG A 2 12.47 24.07 -7.70
C ARG A 2 11.75 23.11 -6.79
N ILE A 3 11.08 22.14 -7.37
CA ILE A 3 10.35 21.02 -6.74
C ILE A 3 11.28 20.14 -5.88
N GLU A 4 12.59 20.28 -6.05
CA GLU A 4 13.67 19.50 -5.40
C GLU A 4 13.71 19.55 -3.85
N ALA A 5 12.97 20.46 -3.21
CA ALA A 5 12.97 20.57 -1.75
C ALA A 5 11.88 19.74 -1.05
N VAL A 6 10.88 19.23 -1.80
CA VAL A 6 9.77 18.41 -1.28
C VAL A 6 10.09 16.92 -1.35
N GLU A 7 11.09 16.55 -2.13
CA GLU A 7 11.44 15.18 -2.53
C GLU A 7 12.27 14.37 -1.52
N LYS A 8 12.53 14.88 -0.33
CA LYS A 8 13.18 14.03 0.67
C LYS A 8 12.24 12.89 1.07
N MET A 9 12.52 11.70 0.56
CA MET A 9 11.82 10.42 0.77
C MET A 9 10.65 10.12 -0.19
N GLY A 10 10.65 10.62 -1.44
CA GLY A 10 9.66 10.23 -2.46
C GLY A 10 8.20 10.58 -2.12
N TYR A 11 7.98 11.60 -1.28
CA TYR A 11 6.63 12.02 -0.88
C TYR A 11 5.97 12.85 -1.98
N TYR A 12 4.91 12.29 -2.57
CA TYR A 12 4.03 12.98 -3.49
C TYR A 12 2.61 12.99 -2.89
N PRO A 13 2.16 14.14 -2.35
CA PRO A 13 0.79 14.22 -1.84
C PRO A 13 -0.21 13.95 -2.96
N THR A 14 -1.32 13.28 -2.64
CA THR A 14 -2.41 13.12 -3.60
C THR A 14 -2.93 14.50 -3.99
N PRO A 15 -3.10 14.80 -5.29
CA PRO A 15 -3.57 16.11 -5.70
C PRO A 15 -4.98 16.42 -5.15
N PRO A 16 -5.27 17.67 -4.74
CA PRO A 16 -6.52 18.02 -4.07
C PRO A 16 -7.81 17.74 -4.86
N ALA A 17 -7.79 17.92 -6.19
CA ALA A 17 -8.95 17.60 -7.02
C ALA A 17 -9.17 16.09 -7.10
N THR A 18 -8.09 15.29 -7.16
CA THR A 18 -8.15 13.83 -7.09
C THR A 18 -8.73 13.35 -5.76
N GLU A 19 -8.29 13.92 -4.61
CA GLU A 19 -8.84 13.60 -3.29
C GLU A 19 -10.34 13.87 -3.20
N ALA A 20 -10.78 14.99 -3.75
CA ALA A 20 -12.19 15.40 -3.71
C ALA A 20 -13.11 14.41 -4.47
N THR A 21 -12.59 13.77 -5.52
CA THR A 21 -13.40 12.85 -6.35
C THR A 21 -13.54 11.45 -5.75
N PHE A 22 -12.67 11.01 -4.85
CA PHE A 22 -12.72 9.63 -4.34
C PHE A 22 -14.05 9.25 -3.72
N ALA A 23 -14.61 10.13 -2.91
CA ALA A 23 -15.86 9.88 -2.20
C ALA A 23 -17.08 9.79 -3.12
N ASP A 24 -17.05 10.46 -4.26
CA ASP A 24 -18.15 10.45 -5.23
C ASP A 24 -18.35 9.05 -5.84
N TYR A 25 -17.32 8.23 -5.83
CA TYR A 25 -17.32 6.88 -6.36
C TYR A 25 -17.53 5.78 -5.31
N ILE A 26 -17.72 6.15 -4.03
CA ILE A 26 -17.84 5.20 -2.93
C ILE A 26 -19.21 5.34 -2.27
N ASN A 27 -19.92 4.23 -2.12
CA ASN A 27 -21.13 4.15 -1.31
C ASN A 27 -20.81 3.41 -0.01
N ALA A 28 -20.74 4.17 1.08
CA ALA A 28 -20.38 3.65 2.40
C ALA A 28 -21.51 2.89 3.11
N GLY A 29 -22.74 3.11 2.69
CA GLY A 29 -23.92 2.58 3.39
C GLY A 29 -24.15 3.26 4.77
N LYS A 30 -25.37 3.66 5.02
CA LYS A 30 -25.76 4.36 6.26
C LYS A 30 -25.58 3.46 7.50
N GLY A 31 -24.98 4.00 8.56
CA GLY A 31 -24.82 3.34 9.86
C GLY A 31 -23.67 2.34 9.94
N ASN A 32 -23.00 2.01 8.84
CA ASN A 32 -21.84 1.13 8.85
C ASN A 32 -20.64 1.78 9.57
N LEU A 33 -19.86 0.96 10.28
CA LEU A 33 -18.54 1.36 10.76
C LEU A 33 -17.50 1.00 9.71
N ILE A 34 -16.77 1.99 9.24
CA ILE A 34 -15.72 1.84 8.21
C ILE A 34 -14.38 2.22 8.81
N ARG A 35 -13.47 1.27 8.88
CA ARG A 35 -12.07 1.52 9.21
C ARG A 35 -11.31 1.79 7.91
N LEU A 36 -10.69 2.96 7.84
CA LEU A 36 -9.89 3.39 6.70
C LEU A 36 -8.40 3.33 7.09
N LEU A 37 -7.57 2.81 6.20
CA LEU A 37 -6.12 2.75 6.35
C LEU A 37 -5.45 3.58 5.26
N ASP A 38 -4.50 4.42 5.65
CA ASP A 38 -3.51 4.99 4.75
C ASP A 38 -2.11 4.59 5.25
N PRO A 39 -1.40 3.71 4.55
CA PRO A 39 -0.09 3.24 4.97
C PRO A 39 1.05 4.21 4.62
N CYS A 40 0.75 5.34 3.97
CA CYS A 40 1.67 6.40 3.59
C CYS A 40 1.00 7.75 3.83
N ALA A 41 0.47 7.96 5.05
CA ALA A 41 -0.52 8.97 5.36
C ALA A 41 -0.09 10.42 5.12
N GLY A 42 1.21 10.69 5.02
CA GLY A 42 1.71 12.05 4.93
C GLY A 42 1.21 12.88 6.11
N GLU A 43 0.56 13.99 5.82
CA GLU A 43 -0.07 14.86 6.83
C GLU A 43 -1.52 14.42 7.19
N GLY A 44 -2.00 13.31 6.63
CA GLY A 44 -3.32 12.75 6.92
C GLY A 44 -4.50 13.38 6.17
N VAL A 45 -4.26 14.39 5.34
CA VAL A 45 -5.30 15.21 4.69
C VAL A 45 -6.19 14.39 3.77
N ALA A 46 -5.62 13.57 2.90
CA ALA A 46 -6.37 12.77 1.93
C ALA A 46 -7.30 11.77 2.61
N LEU A 47 -6.78 11.04 3.61
CA LEU A 47 -7.58 10.07 4.37
C LEU A 47 -8.69 10.75 5.18
N LYS A 48 -8.39 11.90 5.80
CA LYS A 48 -9.38 12.69 6.56
C LYS A 48 -10.53 13.17 5.67
N ARG A 49 -10.24 13.74 4.50
CA ARG A 49 -11.28 14.17 3.54
C ARG A 49 -12.16 13.02 3.10
N LEU A 50 -11.55 11.88 2.77
CA LEU A 50 -12.29 10.68 2.41
C LEU A 50 -13.20 10.23 3.55
N ALA A 51 -12.69 10.16 4.77
CA ALA A 51 -13.46 9.77 5.95
C ALA A 51 -14.64 10.71 6.21
N ASP A 52 -14.43 12.04 6.11
CA ASP A 52 -15.48 13.05 6.30
C ASP A 52 -16.58 12.93 5.24
N ALA A 53 -16.21 12.69 4.00
CA ALA A 53 -17.18 12.51 2.93
C ALA A 53 -18.00 11.22 3.10
N LEU A 54 -17.41 10.12 3.57
CA LEU A 54 -18.13 8.89 3.89
C LEU A 54 -19.03 9.10 5.14
N ALA A 55 -18.59 9.88 6.11
CA ALA A 55 -19.39 10.26 7.26
C ALA A 55 -20.61 11.12 6.85
N ALA A 56 -20.46 12.01 5.88
CA ALA A 56 -21.57 12.77 5.31
C ALA A 56 -22.63 11.88 4.63
N GLN A 57 -22.25 10.71 4.14
CA GLN A 57 -23.17 9.68 3.64
C GLN A 57 -23.88 8.90 4.77
N GLY A 58 -23.55 9.18 6.04
CA GLY A 58 -24.13 8.54 7.22
C GLY A 58 -23.36 7.33 7.74
N ALA A 59 -22.16 7.06 7.27
CA ALA A 59 -21.26 6.06 7.85
C ALA A 59 -20.60 6.60 9.12
N ARG A 60 -20.13 5.68 9.99
CA ARG A 60 -19.18 5.98 11.06
C ARG A 60 -17.80 5.60 10.57
N THR A 61 -16.83 6.48 10.70
CA THR A 61 -15.47 6.27 10.21
C THR A 61 -14.47 6.19 11.36
N LEU A 62 -13.44 5.36 11.20
CA LEU A 62 -12.23 5.33 12.02
C LEU A 62 -11.03 5.33 11.08
N THR A 63 -10.12 6.25 11.28
CA THR A 63 -8.98 6.50 10.41
C THR A 63 -7.67 6.02 11.05
N TYR A 64 -6.86 5.33 10.25
CA TYR A 64 -5.58 4.76 10.66
C TYR A 64 -4.51 5.19 9.65
N GLY A 65 -3.49 5.90 10.11
CA GLY A 65 -2.38 6.37 9.29
C GLY A 65 -1.04 5.79 9.72
N VAL A 66 -0.20 5.40 8.75
CA VAL A 66 1.22 5.11 8.99
C VAL A 66 2.04 6.11 8.19
N GLU A 67 2.99 6.76 8.84
CA GLU A 67 3.88 7.73 8.20
C GLU A 67 5.29 7.57 8.77
N ALA A 68 6.27 7.45 7.89
CA ALA A 68 7.65 7.20 8.28
C ALA A 68 8.37 8.48 8.79
N GLN A 69 7.97 9.64 8.29
CA GLN A 69 8.56 10.91 8.69
C GLN A 69 7.83 11.48 9.91
N GLU A 70 8.53 11.61 11.03
CA GLU A 70 8.00 12.00 12.34
C GLU A 70 7.16 13.28 12.29
N ARG A 71 7.68 14.36 11.68
CA ARG A 71 6.95 15.63 11.60
C ARG A 71 5.61 15.51 10.86
N ARG A 72 5.54 14.74 9.77
CA ARG A 72 4.27 14.50 9.06
C ARG A 72 3.34 13.61 9.87
N ALA A 73 3.90 12.60 10.56
CA ALA A 73 3.12 11.75 11.47
C ALA A 73 2.48 12.54 12.62
N GLU A 74 3.21 13.51 13.20
CA GLU A 74 2.66 14.44 14.20
C GLU A 74 1.50 15.27 13.63
N GLN A 75 1.63 15.78 12.40
CA GLN A 75 0.55 16.50 11.73
C GLN A 75 -0.64 15.58 11.46
N ALA A 76 -0.41 14.37 10.93
CA ALA A 76 -1.45 13.38 10.71
C ALA A 76 -2.20 13.02 12.00
N ALA A 77 -1.51 12.96 13.15
CA ALA A 77 -2.11 12.66 14.45
C ALA A 77 -3.10 13.74 14.93
N THR A 78 -3.06 14.95 14.36
CA THR A 78 -4.09 15.98 14.62
C THR A 78 -5.37 15.79 13.82
N ALA A 79 -5.31 15.03 12.74
CA ALA A 79 -6.40 14.85 11.77
C ALA A 79 -7.03 13.45 11.83
N LEU A 80 -6.25 12.43 12.16
CA LEU A 80 -6.64 11.03 12.13
C LEU A 80 -6.81 10.45 13.54
N ASP A 81 -7.64 9.41 13.68
CA ASP A 81 -7.94 8.78 14.98
C ASP A 81 -6.75 8.00 15.53
N HIS A 82 -5.99 7.35 14.64
CA HIS A 82 -4.84 6.50 14.98
C HIS A 82 -3.69 6.74 14.01
N VAL A 83 -2.52 7.06 14.53
CA VAL A 83 -1.30 7.25 13.71
C VAL A 83 -0.13 6.50 14.31
N ILE A 84 0.67 5.88 13.44
CA ILE A 84 1.98 5.30 13.79
C ILE A 84 3.05 6.09 13.04
N SER A 85 4.02 6.62 13.78
CA SER A 85 5.24 7.20 13.21
C SER A 85 6.28 6.10 13.02
N ALA A 86 6.26 5.43 11.88
CA ALA A 86 7.18 4.34 11.55
C ALA A 86 7.14 4.00 10.05
N ASP A 87 8.14 3.25 9.59
CA ASP A 87 8.05 2.54 8.31
C ASP A 87 6.92 1.50 8.38
N LEU A 88 6.09 1.41 7.33
CA LEU A 88 5.01 0.43 7.22
C LEU A 88 5.49 -1.01 7.47
N PHE A 89 6.68 -1.35 6.99
CA PHE A 89 7.25 -2.69 7.12
C PHE A 89 7.70 -3.00 8.55
N CYS A 90 7.85 -1.97 9.39
CA CYS A 90 8.12 -2.07 10.83
C CYS A 90 6.86 -2.02 11.68
N THR A 91 5.68 -2.30 11.11
CA THR A 91 4.42 -2.26 11.84
C THR A 91 3.77 -3.63 12.00
N ARG A 92 3.05 -3.78 13.12
CA ARG A 92 2.16 -4.91 13.37
C ARG A 92 0.72 -4.45 13.31
N ILE A 93 0.00 -4.91 12.30
CA ILE A 93 -1.37 -4.50 12.00
C ILE A 93 -2.23 -5.76 11.83
N THR A 94 -3.41 -5.76 12.44
CA THR A 94 -4.36 -6.88 12.36
C THR A 94 -4.77 -7.12 10.90
N PRO A 95 -4.62 -8.36 10.37
CA PRO A 95 -5.12 -8.72 9.05
C PRO A 95 -6.65 -8.55 8.95
N HIS A 96 -7.12 -8.25 7.75
CA HIS A 96 -8.55 -8.13 7.42
C HIS A 96 -9.34 -7.10 8.26
N ALA A 97 -8.65 -6.14 8.88
CA ALA A 97 -9.28 -5.18 9.78
C ALA A 97 -9.91 -3.98 9.08
N PHE A 98 -9.49 -3.67 7.83
CA PHE A 98 -9.85 -2.43 7.16
C PHE A 98 -10.83 -2.68 6.00
N GLN A 99 -11.86 -1.83 5.91
CA GLN A 99 -12.84 -1.83 4.83
C GLN A 99 -12.40 -0.99 3.63
N VAL A 100 -11.53 0.01 3.87
CA VAL A 100 -10.97 0.87 2.82
C VAL A 100 -9.49 1.05 3.07
N ALA A 101 -8.66 0.92 2.04
CA ALA A 101 -7.28 1.36 2.04
C ALA A 101 -7.08 2.40 0.95
N LEU A 102 -6.57 3.58 1.35
CA LEU A 102 -6.04 4.59 0.44
C LEU A 102 -4.54 4.39 0.39
N LEU A 103 -4.02 4.01 -0.76
CA LEU A 103 -2.61 3.67 -0.95
C LEU A 103 -2.02 4.59 -2.02
N ASN A 104 -1.24 5.58 -1.59
CA ASN A 104 -0.40 6.42 -2.43
C ASN A 104 1.06 6.28 -1.96
N PRO A 105 1.76 5.20 -2.37
CA PRO A 105 3.08 4.89 -1.87
C PRO A 105 4.15 5.82 -2.45
N PRO A 106 5.34 5.90 -1.86
CA PRO A 106 6.47 6.57 -2.48
C PRO A 106 6.83 5.91 -3.82
N TYR A 107 7.20 6.74 -4.82
CA TYR A 107 7.51 6.31 -6.18
C TYR A 107 9.02 6.24 -6.37
N ASP A 108 9.64 5.13 -5.96
CA ASP A 108 11.08 4.95 -6.16
C ASP A 108 11.44 3.47 -6.24
N PHE A 109 12.68 3.21 -6.66
CA PHE A 109 13.27 1.90 -6.59
C PHE A 109 14.00 1.73 -5.26
N ASP A 110 13.91 0.55 -4.67
CA ASP A 110 14.72 0.21 -3.51
C ASP A 110 16.18 0.18 -3.93
N THR A 111 16.96 1.20 -3.50
CA THR A 111 18.39 1.32 -3.85
C THR A 111 19.28 0.47 -2.95
N THR A 112 18.70 -0.20 -1.94
CA THR A 112 19.45 -1.00 -0.97
C THR A 112 19.93 -2.33 -1.54
N ASP A 113 19.40 -2.77 -2.70
CA ASP A 113 19.72 -4.06 -3.33
C ASP A 113 20.61 -3.95 -4.58
N VAL A 114 21.55 -2.99 -4.61
CA VAL A 114 22.46 -2.80 -5.77
C VAL A 114 23.37 -4.01 -6.04
N ASP A 115 23.54 -4.92 -5.07
CA ASP A 115 24.41 -6.10 -5.17
C ASP A 115 23.68 -7.44 -5.39
N SER A 116 22.35 -7.47 -5.34
CA SER A 116 21.61 -8.71 -5.60
C SER A 116 21.23 -8.82 -7.08
N LYS A 117 21.49 -9.97 -7.68
CA LYS A 117 21.05 -10.35 -9.04
C LYS A 117 19.52 -10.41 -9.18
N ASN A 118 18.78 -10.05 -8.14
CA ASN A 118 17.33 -9.91 -8.11
C ASN A 118 16.97 -8.49 -8.55
N LYS A 119 16.06 -8.37 -9.52
CA LYS A 119 15.45 -7.10 -9.91
C LYS A 119 14.95 -6.39 -8.65
N SER A 120 15.46 -5.18 -8.39
CA SER A 120 14.92 -4.28 -7.37
C SER A 120 13.40 -4.16 -7.58
N GLU A 121 12.62 -4.63 -6.61
CA GLU A 121 11.17 -4.47 -6.68
C GLU A 121 10.82 -3.01 -6.44
N ARG A 122 9.87 -2.49 -7.22
CA ARG A 122 9.39 -1.13 -7.04
C ARG A 122 8.63 -1.00 -5.72
N HIS A 123 8.81 0.10 -5.02
CA HIS A 123 8.13 0.39 -3.76
C HIS A 123 6.61 0.26 -3.88
N GLU A 124 6.02 0.76 -4.96
CA GLU A 124 4.58 0.69 -5.19
C GLU A 124 4.06 -0.76 -5.12
N TYR A 125 4.80 -1.71 -5.68
CA TYR A 125 4.42 -3.12 -5.67
C TYR A 125 4.57 -3.76 -4.29
N ARG A 126 5.68 -3.48 -3.58
CA ARG A 126 5.91 -3.97 -2.21
C ARG A 126 4.84 -3.46 -1.25
N PHE A 127 4.47 -2.18 -1.34
CA PHE A 127 3.41 -1.61 -0.53
C PHE A 127 2.05 -2.26 -0.83
N LEU A 128 1.72 -2.50 -2.10
CA LEU A 128 0.51 -3.22 -2.50
C LEU A 128 0.45 -4.61 -1.87
N GLN A 129 1.55 -5.37 -1.94
CA GLN A 129 1.65 -6.70 -1.33
C GLN A 129 1.47 -6.63 0.19
N ARG A 130 2.07 -5.64 0.85
CA ARG A 130 2.02 -5.47 2.31
C ARG A 130 0.63 -5.12 2.81
N ILE A 131 -0.15 -4.32 2.08
CA ILE A 131 -1.48 -3.88 2.54
C ILE A 131 -2.61 -4.85 2.16
N THR A 132 -2.43 -5.66 1.11
CA THR A 132 -3.45 -6.60 0.64
C THR A 132 -4.02 -7.49 1.75
N PRO A 133 -3.23 -8.14 2.62
CA PRO A 133 -3.78 -8.95 3.72
C PRO A 133 -4.44 -8.14 4.82
N LEU A 134 -4.26 -6.82 4.88
CA LEU A 134 -4.86 -5.94 5.88
C LEU A 134 -6.31 -5.57 5.54
N LEU A 135 -6.65 -5.57 4.24
CA LEU A 135 -8.00 -5.34 3.78
C LEU A 135 -8.92 -6.52 4.11
N ALA A 136 -10.08 -6.21 4.64
CA ALA A 136 -11.15 -7.19 4.82
C ALA A 136 -11.61 -7.75 3.46
N PRO A 137 -12.14 -8.98 3.42
CA PRO A 137 -12.83 -9.46 2.23
C PRO A 137 -13.93 -8.47 1.79
N ASP A 138 -14.04 -8.22 0.50
CA ASP A 138 -14.87 -7.18 -0.12
C ASP A 138 -14.47 -5.73 0.24
N GLY A 139 -13.36 -5.54 0.96
CA GLY A 139 -12.79 -4.22 1.24
C GLY A 139 -12.27 -3.55 -0.02
N LEU A 140 -12.32 -2.23 -0.04
CA LEU A 140 -11.94 -1.38 -1.16
C LEU A 140 -10.48 -0.94 -1.07
N LEU A 141 -9.74 -1.17 -2.13
CA LEU A 141 -8.45 -0.54 -2.40
C LEU A 141 -8.65 0.66 -3.30
N ILE A 142 -8.10 1.81 -2.91
CA ILE A 142 -7.90 2.99 -3.75
C ILE A 142 -6.39 3.14 -3.89
N TYR A 143 -5.86 2.84 -5.07
CA TYR A 143 -4.42 2.77 -5.30
C TYR A 143 -3.99 3.81 -6.32
N VAL A 144 -3.22 4.81 -5.87
CA VAL A 144 -2.73 5.93 -6.68
C VAL A 144 -1.28 5.67 -7.04
N ILE A 145 -0.98 5.59 -8.33
CA ILE A 145 0.39 5.32 -8.82
C ILE A 145 0.64 6.04 -10.15
N PRO A 146 1.91 6.30 -10.51
CA PRO A 146 2.25 6.67 -11.86
C PRO A 146 1.75 5.61 -12.85
N ILE A 147 1.21 6.03 -13.98
CA ILE A 147 0.68 5.07 -14.98
C ILE A 147 1.75 4.06 -15.44
N ALA A 148 3.02 4.49 -15.51
CA ALA A 148 4.14 3.61 -15.83
C ALA A 148 4.40 2.51 -14.81
N SER A 149 3.92 2.69 -13.56
CA SER A 149 4.02 1.70 -12.47
C SER A 149 2.92 0.65 -12.55
N LEU A 150 1.90 0.81 -13.40
CA LEU A 150 0.91 -0.23 -13.68
C LEU A 150 1.52 -1.28 -14.62
N THR A 151 2.54 -1.95 -14.12
CA THR A 151 3.29 -2.99 -14.82
C THR A 151 2.47 -4.28 -14.94
N ARG A 152 3.01 -5.23 -15.71
CA ARG A 152 2.41 -6.56 -15.83
C ARG A 152 2.28 -7.26 -14.46
N ASP A 153 3.33 -7.21 -13.65
CA ASP A 153 3.35 -7.86 -12.33
C ASP A 153 2.31 -7.24 -11.38
N VAL A 154 2.16 -5.91 -11.40
CA VAL A 154 1.13 -5.20 -10.63
C VAL A 154 -0.26 -5.57 -11.12
N ALA A 155 -0.50 -5.61 -12.43
CA ALA A 155 -1.80 -5.98 -13.00
C ALA A 155 -2.17 -7.44 -12.68
N GLU A 156 -1.23 -8.38 -12.80
CA GLU A 156 -1.42 -9.78 -12.44
C GLU A 156 -1.70 -9.95 -10.95
N TYR A 157 -0.98 -9.24 -10.08
CA TYR A 157 -1.22 -9.25 -8.64
C TYR A 157 -2.60 -8.72 -8.28
N LEU A 158 -2.98 -7.57 -8.85
CA LEU A 158 -4.31 -6.97 -8.65
C LEU A 158 -5.41 -7.95 -9.05
N CYS A 159 -5.36 -8.52 -10.27
CA CYS A 159 -6.39 -9.42 -10.76
C CYS A 159 -6.39 -10.80 -10.08
N ARG A 160 -5.31 -11.17 -9.38
CA ARG A 160 -5.24 -12.38 -8.56
C ARG A 160 -5.91 -12.19 -7.20
N HIS A 161 -5.66 -11.06 -6.55
CA HIS A 161 -6.07 -10.81 -5.16
C HIS A 161 -7.31 -9.94 -5.03
N TYR A 162 -7.75 -9.33 -6.12
CA TYR A 162 -8.88 -8.41 -6.15
C TYR A 162 -9.84 -8.74 -7.29
N TYR A 163 -11.07 -8.29 -7.17
CA TYR A 163 -12.08 -8.31 -8.22
C TYR A 163 -12.62 -6.89 -8.45
N GLN A 164 -13.37 -6.68 -9.53
CA GLN A 164 -13.83 -5.35 -9.95
C GLN A 164 -12.66 -4.35 -10.02
N VAL A 165 -11.55 -4.78 -10.63
CA VAL A 165 -10.38 -3.94 -10.81
C VAL A 165 -10.65 -2.97 -11.97
N SER A 166 -10.57 -1.67 -11.69
CA SER A 166 -10.76 -0.60 -12.68
C SER A 166 -9.71 0.48 -12.47
N ALA A 167 -9.11 0.98 -13.54
CA ALA A 167 -8.10 2.02 -13.50
C ALA A 167 -8.60 3.25 -14.26
N TYR A 168 -8.36 4.44 -13.71
CA TYR A 168 -8.70 5.74 -14.29
C TYR A 168 -7.51 6.68 -14.18
N LYS A 169 -7.30 7.54 -15.18
CA LYS A 169 -6.40 8.67 -15.03
C LYS A 169 -6.99 9.64 -13.99
N ILE A 170 -6.15 10.23 -13.15
CA ILE A 170 -6.60 11.33 -12.29
C ILE A 170 -7.16 12.48 -13.14
N PRO A 171 -7.89 13.45 -12.56
CA PRO A 171 -8.49 14.55 -13.32
C PRO A 171 -7.51 15.21 -14.29
N GLN A 172 -7.99 15.61 -15.46
CA GLN A 172 -7.15 15.98 -16.59
C GLN A 172 -6.10 17.07 -16.26
N VAL A 173 -6.49 18.06 -15.46
CA VAL A 173 -5.59 19.17 -15.07
C VAL A 173 -4.38 18.64 -14.28
N GLU A 174 -4.61 17.71 -13.36
CA GLU A 174 -3.57 17.12 -12.50
C GLU A 174 -2.78 16.05 -13.24
N TYR A 175 -3.45 15.28 -14.11
CA TYR A 175 -2.81 14.26 -14.92
C TYR A 175 -1.69 14.80 -15.83
N ALA A 176 -1.88 15.97 -16.40
CA ALA A 176 -0.86 16.62 -17.21
C ALA A 176 0.46 16.81 -16.46
N GLN A 177 0.39 17.04 -15.16
CA GLN A 177 1.55 17.27 -14.29
C GLN A 177 2.11 15.98 -13.69
N PHE A 178 1.23 15.07 -13.20
CA PHE A 178 1.65 13.96 -12.35
C PHE A 178 1.65 12.61 -13.06
N ARG A 179 0.94 12.46 -14.19
CA ARG A 179 0.84 11.19 -14.96
C ARG A 179 0.44 9.99 -14.09
N GLN A 180 -0.46 10.23 -13.13
CA GLN A 180 -0.94 9.21 -12.20
C GLN A 180 -2.26 8.59 -12.65
N VAL A 181 -2.48 7.35 -12.22
CA VAL A 181 -3.75 6.64 -12.30
C VAL A 181 -4.25 6.27 -10.91
N VAL A 182 -5.55 6.20 -10.76
CA VAL A 182 -6.23 5.64 -9.61
C VAL A 182 -6.77 4.27 -10.01
N VAL A 183 -6.43 3.25 -9.24
CA VAL A 183 -6.99 1.91 -9.36
C VAL A 183 -7.95 1.66 -8.22
N PHE A 184 -9.22 1.39 -8.54
CA PHE A 184 -10.22 0.89 -7.60
C PHE A 184 -10.31 -0.61 -7.73
N ALA A 185 -10.24 -1.32 -6.61
CA ALA A 185 -10.32 -2.78 -6.60
C ALA A 185 -10.91 -3.31 -5.29
N LYS A 186 -11.68 -4.38 -5.34
CA LYS A 186 -12.24 -5.04 -4.15
C LYS A 186 -11.45 -6.27 -3.77
N ARG A 187 -11.09 -6.38 -2.50
CA ARG A 187 -10.35 -7.52 -1.97
C ARG A 187 -11.14 -8.82 -2.16
N SER A 188 -10.58 -9.75 -2.90
CA SER A 188 -11.16 -11.07 -3.08
C SER A 188 -11.02 -11.94 -1.82
N LYS A 189 -11.96 -12.83 -1.56
CA LYS A 189 -11.84 -13.82 -0.47
C LYS A 189 -10.85 -14.93 -0.81
N THR A 190 -10.78 -15.27 -2.08
CA THR A 190 -9.92 -16.31 -2.63
C THR A 190 -9.13 -15.75 -3.78
N GLU A 191 -7.95 -16.25 -3.99
CA GLU A 191 -7.17 -15.90 -5.17
C GLU A 191 -7.86 -16.41 -6.43
N SER A 192 -7.86 -15.61 -7.47
CA SER A 192 -8.36 -15.99 -8.80
C SER A 192 -7.28 -15.72 -9.84
N SER A 193 -7.23 -16.55 -10.87
CA SER A 193 -6.30 -16.38 -11.99
C SER A 193 -6.99 -15.72 -13.19
N ASN A 194 -7.46 -14.49 -13.05
CA ASN A 194 -8.03 -13.73 -14.16
C ASN A 194 -6.91 -13.01 -14.94
N TRP A 195 -6.07 -13.82 -15.60
CA TRP A 195 -4.92 -13.31 -16.35
C TRP A 195 -5.31 -12.54 -17.62
N GLU A 196 -6.48 -12.80 -18.19
CA GLU A 196 -6.99 -12.08 -19.36
C GLU A 196 -7.28 -10.62 -18.98
N HIS A 197 -7.99 -10.40 -17.88
CA HIS A 197 -8.23 -9.05 -17.37
C HIS A 197 -6.96 -8.34 -16.95
N ALA A 198 -6.00 -9.07 -16.35
CA ALA A 198 -4.69 -8.52 -16.00
C ALA A 198 -3.91 -8.07 -17.24
N TYR A 199 -3.96 -8.88 -18.30
CA TYR A 199 -3.32 -8.54 -19.57
C TYR A 199 -3.97 -7.29 -20.19
N ASP A 200 -5.30 -7.22 -20.21
CA ASP A 200 -6.02 -6.07 -20.76
C ASP A 200 -5.76 -4.79 -19.97
N LEU A 201 -5.72 -4.86 -18.65
CA LEU A 201 -5.39 -3.73 -17.77
C LEU A 201 -3.97 -3.21 -18.05
N PHE A 202 -2.99 -4.11 -18.08
CA PHE A 202 -1.61 -3.76 -18.38
C PHE A 202 -1.46 -3.17 -19.79
N LYS A 203 -2.10 -3.76 -20.80
CA LYS A 203 -2.06 -3.25 -22.17
C LYS A 203 -2.75 -1.90 -22.33
N SER A 204 -3.87 -1.70 -21.63
CA SER A 204 -4.55 -0.39 -21.62
C SER A 204 -3.66 0.70 -21.02
N ALA A 205 -2.88 0.39 -19.98
CA ALA A 205 -1.90 1.32 -19.43
C ALA A 205 -0.77 1.64 -20.43
N GLN A 206 -0.22 0.63 -21.10
CA GLN A 206 0.81 0.83 -22.13
C GLN A 206 0.28 1.66 -23.32
N ASP A 207 -0.91 1.34 -23.81
CA ASP A 207 -1.55 2.04 -24.91
C ASP A 207 -1.81 3.51 -24.51
N THR A 208 -2.17 3.77 -23.24
CA THR A 208 -2.37 5.12 -22.72
C THR A 208 -1.06 5.91 -22.66
N VAL A 209 0.02 5.30 -22.13
CA VAL A 209 1.34 5.96 -22.09
C VAL A 209 1.82 6.31 -23.49
N TRP A 210 1.59 5.42 -24.45
CA TRP A 210 1.96 5.67 -25.84
C TRP A 210 1.12 6.77 -26.47
N LEU A 211 -0.21 6.78 -26.26
CA LEU A 211 -1.10 7.85 -26.73
C LEU A 211 -0.75 9.23 -26.16
N ASP A 212 -0.37 9.26 -24.89
CA ASP A 212 0.05 10.50 -24.21
C ASP A 212 1.39 11.04 -24.73
N ALA A 213 2.21 10.17 -25.33
CA ALA A 213 3.49 10.55 -25.93
C ALA A 213 3.36 11.01 -27.40
N LEU A 214 2.22 10.72 -28.05
CA LEU A 214 1.95 11.18 -29.42
C LEU A 214 1.71 12.69 -29.43
N GLY A 215 2.31 13.35 -30.41
CA GLY A 215 2.01 14.77 -30.70
C GLY A 215 0.58 15.01 -31.19
N ASP A 216 0.27 16.25 -31.51
CA ASP A 216 -1.06 16.66 -32.03
C ASP A 216 -1.09 16.77 -33.54
N ASP A 217 -0.13 16.18 -34.25
CA ASP A 217 -0.07 16.19 -35.72
C ASP A 217 -1.05 15.16 -36.36
N ALA A 218 -1.15 15.21 -37.71
CA ALA A 218 -2.06 14.35 -38.46
C ALA A 218 -1.70 12.86 -38.39
N GLU A 219 -0.43 12.53 -38.24
CA GLU A 219 0.05 11.15 -38.10
C GLU A 219 -0.37 10.60 -36.74
N ALA A 220 -0.16 11.34 -35.65
CA ALA A 220 -0.62 11.03 -34.32
C ALA A 220 -2.15 10.85 -34.25
N ALA A 221 -2.92 11.70 -34.97
CA ALA A 221 -4.39 11.54 -35.04
C ALA A 221 -4.79 10.23 -35.72
N THR A 222 -4.08 9.83 -36.77
CA THR A 222 -4.33 8.57 -37.49
C THR A 222 -4.01 7.37 -36.62
N GLU A 223 -2.90 7.39 -35.91
CA GLU A 223 -2.50 6.34 -34.97
C GLU A 223 -3.45 6.23 -33.78
N ARG A 224 -3.90 7.37 -33.23
CA ARG A 224 -4.96 7.39 -32.18
C ARG A 224 -6.23 6.72 -32.67
N ALA A 225 -6.70 7.03 -33.88
CA ALA A 225 -7.90 6.42 -34.47
C ALA A 225 -7.72 4.92 -34.67
N ALA A 226 -6.56 4.47 -35.12
CA ALA A 226 -6.24 3.06 -35.28
C ALA A 226 -6.20 2.29 -33.96
N LEU A 227 -5.73 2.92 -32.87
CA LEU A 227 -5.67 2.31 -31.54
C LEU A 227 -7.04 2.24 -30.90
N LEU A 228 -7.84 3.31 -31.03
CA LEU A 228 -9.21 3.35 -30.53
C LEU A 228 -10.14 2.36 -31.26
N GLY A 229 -9.82 2.01 -32.51
CA GLY A 229 -10.51 0.95 -33.28
C GLY A 229 -10.23 -0.47 -32.79
N ARG A 230 -9.25 -0.68 -31.94
CA ARG A 230 -8.96 -1.97 -31.33
C ARG A 230 -9.94 -2.26 -30.19
N LYS A 231 -10.15 -3.55 -29.85
CA LYS A 231 -11.02 -3.96 -28.72
C LYS A 231 -10.56 -3.40 -27.36
N ARG A 232 -9.28 -3.01 -27.23
CA ARG A 232 -8.69 -2.41 -26.03
C ARG A 232 -8.95 -0.92 -26.01
N LYS A 233 -9.29 -0.38 -24.85
CA LYS A 233 -9.53 1.04 -24.63
C LYS A 233 -8.38 1.61 -23.83
N ALA A 234 -7.94 2.82 -24.19
CA ALA A 234 -7.11 3.63 -23.31
C ALA A 234 -7.84 3.89 -21.97
N ILE A 235 -7.06 4.10 -20.92
CA ILE A 235 -7.61 4.44 -19.61
C ILE A 235 -8.23 5.83 -19.69
N SER A 236 -9.52 5.95 -19.34
CA SER A 236 -10.28 7.21 -19.33
C SER A 236 -9.92 8.06 -18.09
N TYR A 237 -10.27 9.33 -18.13
CA TYR A 237 -10.16 10.20 -16.97
C TYR A 237 -11.26 9.91 -15.96
N LEU A 238 -10.93 10.08 -14.69
CA LEU A 238 -11.86 9.84 -13.59
C LEU A 238 -13.07 10.81 -13.63
N ASP A 239 -12.83 12.07 -13.98
CA ASP A 239 -13.83 13.13 -14.09
C ASP A 239 -14.72 13.02 -15.34
N GLU A 240 -14.40 12.17 -16.31
CA GLU A 240 -15.24 11.86 -17.47
C GLU A 240 -16.29 10.78 -17.19
N GLU A 241 -16.11 10.02 -16.11
CA GLU A 241 -17.02 8.94 -15.72
C GLU A 241 -18.20 9.48 -14.90
N THR A 242 -19.39 8.94 -15.13
CA THR A 242 -20.55 9.32 -14.32
C THR A 242 -20.52 8.61 -12.96
N PRO A 243 -20.47 9.34 -11.82
CA PRO A 243 -20.42 8.74 -10.49
C PRO A 243 -21.51 7.71 -10.22
N SER A 244 -22.70 7.87 -10.82
CA SER A 244 -23.82 6.94 -10.70
C SER A 244 -23.52 5.51 -11.13
N ASN A 245 -22.67 5.32 -12.12
CA ASN A 245 -22.30 4.00 -12.61
C ASN A 245 -21.24 3.34 -11.71
N LEU A 246 -20.34 4.13 -11.12
CA LEU A 246 -19.27 3.65 -10.25
C LEU A 246 -19.73 3.41 -8.82
N THR A 247 -20.64 4.22 -8.28
CA THR A 247 -21.18 4.05 -6.92
C THR A 247 -21.92 2.71 -6.73
N GLN A 248 -22.47 2.13 -7.79
CA GLN A 248 -23.04 0.78 -7.71
C GLN A 248 -21.95 -0.31 -7.57
N TRP A 249 -20.75 -0.06 -8.10
CA TRP A 249 -19.64 -1.01 -8.11
C TRP A 249 -18.82 -0.98 -6.83
N LEU A 250 -18.71 0.20 -6.21
CA LEU A 250 -17.84 0.45 -5.07
C LEU A 250 -18.58 0.48 -3.73
N ARG A 251 -19.62 -0.33 -3.56
CA ARG A 251 -20.26 -0.47 -2.25
C ARG A 251 -19.29 -1.05 -1.24
N VAL A 252 -19.05 -0.30 -0.17
CA VAL A 252 -18.28 -0.76 0.98
C VAL A 252 -19.26 -1.26 2.04
N TYR A 253 -19.13 -2.53 2.40
CA TYR A 253 -19.91 -3.11 3.49
C TYR A 253 -19.01 -3.30 4.69
N ALA A 254 -19.44 -2.81 5.85
CA ALA A 254 -18.78 -3.14 7.10
C ALA A 254 -19.10 -4.60 7.44
N LYS A 255 -18.08 -5.45 7.39
CA LYS A 255 -18.13 -6.80 7.92
C LYS A 255 -17.15 -6.85 9.10
N GLY A 256 -17.62 -7.14 10.27
CA GLY A 256 -16.84 -7.26 11.49
C GLY A 256 -17.56 -6.69 12.70
N ASP A 257 -17.17 -7.13 13.87
CA ASP A 257 -17.64 -6.57 15.13
C ASP A 257 -16.96 -5.21 15.37
N PRO A 258 -17.74 -4.11 15.55
CA PRO A 258 -17.18 -2.81 15.92
C PRO A 258 -16.30 -2.85 17.17
N ARG A 259 -16.52 -3.86 18.04
CA ARG A 259 -15.79 -4.07 19.30
C ARG A 259 -14.48 -4.83 19.10
N GLU A 260 -14.23 -5.41 17.94
CA GLU A 260 -13.01 -6.14 17.65
C GLU A 260 -11.80 -5.20 17.75
N LYS A 261 -10.87 -5.55 18.64
CA LYS A 261 -9.65 -4.76 18.85
C LYS A 261 -8.72 -4.95 17.65
N VAL A 262 -8.43 -3.85 16.99
CA VAL A 262 -7.40 -3.80 15.94
C VAL A 262 -6.05 -3.61 16.62
N VAL A 263 -5.11 -4.54 16.39
CA VAL A 263 -3.71 -4.31 16.70
C VAL A 263 -3.17 -3.36 15.66
N PHE A 264 -2.70 -2.19 16.09
CA PHE A 264 -2.14 -1.16 15.24
C PHE A 264 -1.01 -0.50 16.02
N ARG A 265 0.22 -0.96 15.78
CA ARG A 265 1.39 -0.51 16.52
C ARG A 265 2.67 -0.69 15.72
N GLN A 266 3.68 0.06 16.08
CA GLN A 266 5.04 -0.18 15.62
C GLN A 266 5.58 -1.47 16.27
N ASP A 267 6.27 -2.29 15.49
CA ASP A 267 7.12 -3.35 16.01
C ASP A 267 8.46 -2.74 16.47
N ALA A 268 9.05 -3.33 17.51
CA ALA A 268 10.24 -2.76 18.13
C ALA A 268 11.45 -2.68 17.16
N ILE A 269 11.57 -3.66 16.26
CA ILE A 269 12.69 -3.74 15.31
C ILE A 269 12.21 -4.45 14.03
N HIS A 270 12.58 -3.94 12.87
CA HIS A 270 12.35 -4.64 11.60
C HIS A 270 13.13 -5.97 11.59
N PRO A 271 12.54 -7.08 11.12
CA PRO A 271 13.22 -8.39 11.12
C PRO A 271 14.61 -8.36 10.43
N GLU A 272 14.74 -7.67 9.33
CA GLU A 272 16.03 -7.51 8.61
C GLU A 272 17.02 -6.69 9.44
N GLN A 273 16.60 -5.57 10.01
CA GLN A 273 17.43 -4.78 10.91
C GLN A 273 17.84 -5.55 12.17
N ALA A 274 16.95 -6.43 12.68
CA ALA A 274 17.29 -7.30 13.80
C ALA A 274 18.39 -8.28 13.43
N ILE A 275 18.37 -8.81 12.21
CA ILE A 275 19.42 -9.71 11.68
C ILE A 275 20.73 -8.94 11.51
N ASP A 276 20.69 -7.75 10.93
CA ASP A 276 21.88 -6.91 10.75
C ASP A 276 22.48 -6.49 12.08
N LEU A 277 21.67 -6.00 13.02
CA LEU A 277 22.12 -5.64 14.37
C LEU A 277 22.69 -6.87 15.11
N TYR A 278 22.05 -8.02 14.98
CA TYR A 278 22.55 -9.28 15.54
C TYR A 278 23.92 -9.63 14.94
N THR A 279 24.07 -9.52 13.64
CA THR A 279 25.31 -9.81 12.94
C THR A 279 26.41 -8.80 13.28
N GLN A 280 26.08 -7.49 13.28
CA GLN A 280 27.01 -6.40 13.61
C GLN A 280 27.43 -6.40 15.07
N SER A 281 26.54 -6.77 15.98
CA SER A 281 26.86 -6.82 17.42
C SER A 281 27.89 -7.88 17.77
N GLY A 282 28.10 -8.87 16.88
CA GLY A 282 28.98 -10.01 17.15
C GLY A 282 28.53 -10.91 18.31
N VAL A 283 27.34 -10.67 18.88
CA VAL A 283 26.81 -11.47 20.02
C VAL A 283 26.82 -12.95 19.72
N HIS A 284 26.55 -13.34 18.48
CA HIS A 284 26.57 -14.74 18.02
C HIS A 284 27.97 -15.40 18.12
N THR A 285 29.01 -14.61 18.25
CA THR A 285 30.41 -15.09 18.39
C THR A 285 30.86 -15.11 19.85
N THR A 286 30.07 -14.55 20.77
CA THR A 286 30.42 -14.52 22.20
C THR A 286 30.27 -15.89 22.83
N PHE A 287 31.04 -16.15 23.87
CA PHE A 287 31.00 -17.41 24.60
C PHE A 287 29.64 -17.58 25.29
N GLU A 288 29.12 -16.50 25.88
CA GLU A 288 27.83 -16.48 26.56
C GLU A 288 26.69 -16.84 25.63
N TRP A 289 26.70 -16.36 24.37
CA TRP A 289 25.71 -16.71 23.35
C TRP A 289 25.77 -18.18 22.99
N ARG A 290 26.99 -18.71 22.78
CA ARG A 290 27.18 -20.14 22.51
C ARG A 290 26.68 -21.01 23.67
N ASP A 291 26.90 -20.57 24.92
CA ASP A 291 26.46 -21.29 26.13
C ASP A 291 24.93 -21.26 26.29
N LEU A 292 24.25 -20.24 25.73
CA LEU A 292 22.79 -20.11 25.71
C LEU A 292 22.14 -20.91 24.58
N VAL A 293 22.76 -20.96 23.42
CA VAL A 293 22.19 -21.56 22.20
C VAL A 293 22.66 -23.02 22.01
N GLU A 294 23.89 -23.33 22.38
CA GLU A 294 24.38 -24.70 22.37
C GLU A 294 23.89 -25.44 23.63
N PRO A 295 23.08 -26.52 23.49
CA PRO A 295 22.60 -27.25 24.62
C PRO A 295 23.80 -27.81 25.39
N LYS A 296 23.92 -27.50 26.67
CA LYS A 296 24.89 -28.14 27.55
C LYS A 296 24.68 -29.64 27.47
N LYS A 297 25.71 -30.40 27.14
CA LYS A 297 25.67 -31.85 26.96
C LYS A 297 25.13 -32.63 28.18
N SER A 298 24.92 -31.95 29.30
CA SER A 298 24.41 -32.53 30.55
C SER A 298 22.88 -32.62 30.62
N TYR A 299 22.15 -31.96 29.73
CA TYR A 299 20.69 -32.05 29.67
C TYR A 299 20.29 -32.60 28.31
N GLN A 300 19.76 -33.82 28.29
CA GLN A 300 19.24 -34.46 27.07
C GLN A 300 17.97 -33.78 26.52
N ILE A 301 17.94 -32.47 26.52
CA ILE A 301 16.88 -31.72 25.86
C ILE A 301 17.38 -31.35 24.49
N THR A 302 17.09 -32.18 23.51
CA THR A 302 17.27 -31.84 22.09
C THR A 302 16.26 -30.76 21.80
N PRO A 303 16.68 -29.52 21.45
CA PRO A 303 15.72 -28.50 21.03
C PRO A 303 14.95 -29.04 19.84
N PRO A 304 13.62 -28.85 19.78
CA PRO A 304 12.76 -29.46 18.74
C PRO A 304 13.06 -29.02 17.31
N ALA A 305 13.83 -27.96 17.12
CA ALA A 305 14.41 -27.54 15.84
C ALA A 305 15.45 -26.43 16.07
N PRO A 306 16.42 -26.23 15.18
CA PRO A 306 17.26 -25.04 15.23
C PRO A 306 16.37 -23.79 15.15
N LEU A 307 16.64 -22.80 16.00
CA LEU A 307 15.91 -21.54 16.00
C LEU A 307 16.00 -20.93 14.60
N LYS A 308 14.86 -20.77 13.96
CA LYS A 308 14.80 -20.01 12.70
C LYS A 308 15.18 -18.57 13.01
N THR A 309 15.77 -17.88 12.04
CA THR A 309 16.22 -16.47 12.15
C THR A 309 15.14 -15.56 12.76
N GLY A 310 13.86 -15.79 12.44
CA GLY A 310 12.73 -15.08 13.03
C GLY A 310 12.51 -15.33 14.53
N HIS A 311 12.88 -16.49 15.06
CA HIS A 311 12.80 -16.76 16.51
C HIS A 311 13.89 -16.00 17.27
N ILE A 312 15.09 -15.88 16.68
CA ILE A 312 16.19 -15.11 17.26
C ILE A 312 15.82 -13.62 17.30
N ALA A 313 15.30 -13.09 16.20
CA ALA A 313 14.82 -11.71 16.13
C ALA A 313 13.69 -11.45 17.15
N GLY A 314 12.76 -12.38 17.34
CA GLY A 314 11.70 -12.29 18.34
C GLY A 314 12.20 -12.26 19.77
N VAL A 315 13.19 -13.08 20.09
CA VAL A 315 13.80 -13.13 21.44
C VAL A 315 14.57 -11.83 21.72
N MET A 316 15.30 -11.30 20.75
CA MET A 316 16.00 -10.02 20.90
C MET A 316 15.01 -8.84 21.04
N ALA A 317 13.94 -8.83 20.22
CA ALA A 317 12.92 -7.78 20.26
C ALA A 317 12.06 -7.82 21.54
N SER A 318 11.94 -8.99 22.20
CA SER A 318 11.21 -9.11 23.47
C SER A 318 11.96 -8.59 24.69
N GLY A 319 13.24 -8.20 24.54
CA GLY A 319 14.09 -7.77 25.65
C GLY A 319 14.44 -8.88 26.65
N GLN A 320 14.18 -10.14 26.33
CA GLN A 320 14.48 -11.27 27.20
C GLN A 320 15.98 -11.58 27.28
N ILE A 321 16.79 -10.98 26.40
CA ILE A 321 18.24 -10.97 26.53
C ILE A 321 18.61 -9.61 27.14
N GLY A 322 18.39 -9.46 28.43
CA GLY A 322 18.90 -8.35 29.23
C GLY A 322 20.38 -8.56 29.46
N VAL A 323 21.20 -7.56 29.07
CA VAL A 323 22.58 -7.48 29.51
C VAL A 323 22.54 -7.20 31.02
N THR A 324 22.73 -8.21 31.83
CA THR A 324 23.01 -8.00 33.25
C THR A 324 24.41 -7.44 33.32
N GLN A 325 24.55 -6.12 33.55
CA GLN A 325 25.83 -5.58 33.98
C GLN A 325 26.19 -6.21 35.33
N ILE A 326 27.31 -6.89 35.37
CA ILE A 326 28.04 -7.23 36.60
C ILE A 326 29.00 -6.06 36.87
#